data_d2e858bb866af9a6e84180151fbed521
#
_entry.id   d2e858bb866af9a6e84180151fbed521
#
_cell.length_a   1.000
_cell.length_b   1.000
_cell.length_c   1.000
_cell.angle_alpha   90.00
_cell.angle_beta   90.00
_cell.angle_gamma   90.00
#
_symmetry.space_group_name_H-M   'P 1'
#
loop_
_entity.id
_entity.type
_entity.pdbx_description
1 polymer ?
#
loop_
_entity_poly.entity_id
_entity_poly.type
_entity_poly.pdbx_seq_one_letter_code
_entity_poly.pdbx_strand_id
1 'polypeptide(L)'
;GSNEIAALMTPLAPSWGFEEGFPTSFEWQGTSDYSAYLCVPAAIAFQEQWSWAERDTHNRGVADGVASLLRAAWGVENHLAGAVEAPWMRMIQLPTTAPLEKSQIDSLIERCGIELSAECAFMTVRGNSYVRISAHMYNEVDQYEALIGITRLLP
;
A
#
# COMPACT_ATOMS: atom_id res chain seq x y z
N GLY A 1 -20.38 -26.12 2.73
CA GLY A 1 -20.72 -24.73 2.56
C GLY A 1 -20.18 -23.82 3.65
N SER A 2 -20.63 -22.56 3.70
CA SER A 2 -20.17 -21.56 4.68
C SER A 2 -20.38 -21.98 6.14
N ASN A 3 -21.47 -22.69 6.46
CA ASN A 3 -21.78 -23.13 7.81
C ASN A 3 -20.81 -24.22 8.34
N GLU A 4 -20.32 -25.08 7.46
CA GLU A 4 -19.34 -26.10 7.82
C GLU A 4 -17.99 -25.48 8.16
N ILE A 5 -17.59 -24.46 7.41
CA ILE A 5 -16.36 -23.70 7.71
C ILE A 5 -16.51 -22.94 9.02
N ALA A 6 -17.65 -22.26 9.24
CA ALA A 6 -17.92 -21.52 10.46
C ALA A 6 -17.82 -22.41 11.72
N ALA A 7 -18.29 -23.67 11.64
CA ALA A 7 -18.20 -24.63 12.75
C ALA A 7 -16.76 -25.07 13.06
N LEU A 8 -15.81 -24.90 12.15
CA LEU A 8 -14.40 -25.22 12.34
C LEU A 8 -13.56 -24.01 12.78
N MET A 9 -14.14 -22.81 12.76
CA MET A 9 -13.43 -21.60 13.14
C MET A 9 -13.30 -21.49 14.65
N THR A 10 -12.10 -21.17 15.09
CA THR A 10 -11.79 -20.90 16.49
C THR A 10 -11.06 -19.54 16.58
N PRO A 11 -11.49 -18.61 17.46
CA PRO A 11 -10.79 -17.36 17.63
C PRO A 11 -9.40 -17.58 18.25
N LEU A 12 -8.42 -16.77 17.82
CA LEU A 12 -7.06 -16.79 18.36
C LEU A 12 -7.01 -16.30 19.81
N ALA A 13 -7.93 -15.43 20.20
CA ALA A 13 -8.07 -14.92 21.56
C ALA A 13 -9.33 -15.52 22.20
N PRO A 14 -9.22 -16.52 23.08
CA PRO A 14 -10.36 -17.02 23.83
C PRO A 14 -10.86 -15.92 24.79
N SER A 15 -12.15 -15.62 24.70
CA SER A 15 -12.81 -14.57 25.50
C SER A 15 -14.27 -14.93 25.75
N TRP A 16 -15.10 -13.96 26.08
CA TRP A 16 -16.53 -14.19 26.30
C TRP A 16 -17.18 -14.75 25.03
N GLY A 17 -18.06 -15.71 25.19
CA GLY A 17 -18.72 -16.41 24.10
C GLY A 17 -17.85 -17.46 23.40
N PHE A 18 -16.64 -17.77 23.89
CA PHE A 18 -15.72 -18.73 23.27
C PHE A 18 -16.35 -20.08 22.95
N GLU A 19 -17.15 -20.62 23.90
CA GLU A 19 -17.80 -21.92 23.73
C GLU A 19 -19.09 -21.88 22.90
N GLU A 20 -19.57 -20.67 22.55
CA GLU A 20 -20.82 -20.50 21.80
C GLU A 20 -20.62 -20.65 20.28
N GLY A 21 -19.37 -20.71 19.82
CA GLY A 21 -19.02 -20.87 18.41
C GLY A 21 -19.20 -19.57 17.61
N PHE A 22 -19.03 -19.68 16.28
CA PHE A 22 -19.17 -18.55 15.38
C PHE A 22 -20.66 -18.13 15.21
N PRO A 23 -21.00 -16.84 15.21
CA PRO A 23 -20.09 -15.67 15.28
C PRO A 23 -19.73 -15.22 16.71
N THR A 24 -20.47 -15.63 17.74
CA THR A 24 -20.39 -15.08 19.10
C THR A 24 -18.98 -15.17 19.69
N SER A 25 -18.28 -16.26 19.43
CA SER A 25 -16.88 -16.45 19.89
C SER A 25 -15.89 -15.43 19.30
N PHE A 26 -16.28 -14.68 18.25
CA PHE A 26 -15.45 -13.68 17.59
C PHE A 26 -15.88 -12.23 17.90
N GLU A 27 -17.05 -12.04 18.54
CA GLU A 27 -17.60 -10.69 18.76
C GLU A 27 -16.84 -9.91 19.84
N TRP A 28 -16.26 -10.61 20.81
CA TRP A 28 -15.50 -9.96 21.87
C TRP A 28 -14.16 -10.66 22.10
N GLN A 29 -13.09 -10.01 21.68
CA GLN A 29 -11.70 -10.49 21.83
C GLN A 29 -10.90 -9.74 22.91
N GLY A 30 -11.58 -9.00 23.78
CA GLY A 30 -11.00 -8.13 24.78
C GLY A 30 -11.21 -6.65 24.47
N THR A 31 -10.66 -5.79 25.31
CA THR A 31 -10.72 -4.34 25.11
C THR A 31 -9.90 -3.96 23.87
N SER A 32 -10.52 -3.25 22.93
CA SER A 32 -9.92 -2.81 21.68
C SER A 32 -10.23 -1.36 21.42
N ASP A 33 -9.39 -0.69 20.66
CA ASP A 33 -9.69 0.64 20.12
C ASP A 33 -10.51 0.50 18.83
N TYR A 34 -11.76 0.92 18.90
CA TYR A 34 -12.70 0.90 17.77
C TYR A 34 -12.71 2.22 16.96
N SER A 35 -11.84 3.18 17.27
CA SER A 35 -11.81 4.50 16.62
C SER A 35 -11.74 4.39 15.10
N ALA A 36 -10.91 3.47 14.58
CA ALA A 36 -10.78 3.26 13.14
C ALA A 36 -12.09 2.82 12.48
N TYR A 37 -12.87 1.95 13.14
CA TYR A 37 -14.18 1.52 12.62
C TYR A 37 -15.19 2.67 12.67
N LEU A 38 -15.16 3.50 13.71
CA LEU A 38 -16.05 4.66 13.85
C LEU A 38 -15.75 5.76 12.84
N CYS A 39 -14.53 5.80 12.28
CA CYS A 39 -14.15 6.72 11.20
C CYS A 39 -14.66 6.31 9.81
N VAL A 40 -15.11 5.06 9.62
CA VAL A 40 -15.55 4.56 8.30
C VAL A 40 -16.66 5.43 7.67
N PRO A 41 -17.72 5.85 8.38
CA PRO A 41 -18.73 6.72 7.78
C PRO A 41 -18.14 8.05 7.27
N ALA A 42 -17.22 8.66 8.02
CA ALA A 42 -16.54 9.89 7.61
C ALA A 42 -15.66 9.68 6.38
N ALA A 43 -14.95 8.55 6.31
CA ALA A 43 -14.15 8.18 5.15
C ALA A 43 -14.99 7.96 3.89
N ILE A 44 -16.17 7.34 4.04
CA ILE A 44 -17.13 7.19 2.93
C ILE A 44 -17.63 8.56 2.48
N ALA A 45 -18.10 9.41 3.41
CA ALA A 45 -18.59 10.74 3.09
C ALA A 45 -17.51 11.62 2.42
N PHE A 46 -16.24 11.45 2.78
CA PHE A 46 -15.13 12.11 2.10
C PHE A 46 -15.03 11.66 0.64
N GLN A 47 -15.15 10.35 0.37
CA GLN A 47 -15.10 9.80 -0.98
C GLN A 47 -16.29 10.22 -1.86
N GLU A 48 -17.46 10.39 -1.27
CA GLU A 48 -18.70 10.75 -1.96
C GLU A 48 -18.73 12.19 -2.46
N GLN A 49 -17.75 13.04 -2.09
CA GLN A 49 -17.60 14.40 -2.64
C GLN A 49 -17.28 14.40 -4.14
N TRP A 50 -16.77 13.31 -4.67
CA TRP A 50 -16.43 13.13 -6.08
C TRP A 50 -17.11 11.90 -6.66
N SER A 51 -17.52 11.99 -7.90
CA SER A 51 -17.98 10.82 -8.66
C SER A 51 -16.85 9.78 -8.81
N TRP A 52 -17.21 8.54 -9.11
CA TRP A 52 -16.22 7.50 -9.40
C TRP A 52 -15.30 7.90 -10.58
N ALA A 53 -15.87 8.50 -11.64
CA ALA A 53 -15.12 8.90 -12.81
C ALA A 53 -14.07 9.98 -12.51
N GLU A 54 -14.43 10.98 -11.69
CA GLU A 54 -13.49 12.00 -11.25
C GLU A 54 -12.35 11.40 -10.43
N ARG A 55 -12.67 10.54 -9.46
CA ARG A 55 -11.66 9.85 -8.65
C ARG A 55 -10.74 8.98 -9.50
N ASP A 56 -11.29 8.19 -10.41
CA ASP A 56 -10.49 7.32 -11.27
C ASP A 56 -9.57 8.13 -12.19
N THR A 57 -10.08 9.19 -12.79
CA THR A 57 -9.30 10.07 -13.67
C THR A 57 -8.15 10.75 -12.92
N HIS A 58 -8.44 11.37 -11.77
CA HIS A 58 -7.43 12.07 -10.97
C HIS A 58 -6.37 11.09 -10.47
N ASN A 59 -6.79 10.02 -9.81
CA ASN A 59 -5.85 9.08 -9.17
C ASN A 59 -4.97 8.35 -10.20
N ARG A 60 -5.51 8.00 -11.38
CA ARG A 60 -4.70 7.46 -12.49
C ARG A 60 -3.72 8.52 -13.01
N GLY A 61 -4.19 9.74 -13.20
CA GLY A 61 -3.34 10.84 -13.67
C GLY A 61 -2.15 11.08 -12.75
N VAL A 62 -2.39 11.12 -11.43
CA VAL A 62 -1.31 11.24 -10.42
C VAL A 62 -0.38 10.02 -10.48
N ALA A 63 -0.93 8.79 -10.46
CA ALA A 63 -0.11 7.58 -10.47
C ALA A 63 0.76 7.47 -11.72
N ASP A 64 0.22 7.81 -12.90
CA ASP A 64 0.96 7.79 -14.17
C ASP A 64 1.98 8.94 -14.25
N GLY A 65 1.63 10.13 -13.78
CA GLY A 65 2.53 11.27 -13.71
C GLY A 65 3.74 10.98 -12.82
N VAL A 66 3.53 10.44 -11.61
CA VAL A 66 4.60 10.04 -10.71
C VAL A 66 5.47 8.91 -11.30
N ALA A 67 4.84 7.91 -11.92
CA ALA A 67 5.60 6.84 -12.56
C ALA A 67 6.49 7.36 -13.69
N SER A 68 5.98 8.29 -14.51
CA SER A 68 6.73 8.93 -15.59
C SER A 68 7.88 9.76 -15.04
N LEU A 69 7.62 10.57 -13.99
CA LEU A 69 8.62 11.38 -13.30
C LEU A 69 9.79 10.52 -12.80
N LEU A 70 9.50 9.47 -12.04
CA LEU A 70 10.52 8.62 -11.43
C LEU A 70 11.28 7.79 -12.46
N ARG A 71 10.59 7.25 -13.48
CA ARG A 71 11.26 6.53 -14.59
C ARG A 71 12.23 7.44 -15.34
N ALA A 72 11.81 8.65 -15.64
CA ALA A 72 12.68 9.63 -16.31
C ALA A 72 13.88 10.01 -15.45
N ALA A 73 13.67 10.26 -14.17
CA ALA A 73 14.73 10.64 -13.24
C ALA A 73 15.75 9.53 -12.99
N TRP A 74 15.31 8.28 -12.99
CA TRP A 74 16.16 7.11 -12.70
C TRP A 74 16.70 6.41 -13.95
N GLY A 75 16.23 6.76 -15.13
CA GLY A 75 16.62 6.13 -16.39
C GLY A 75 16.20 4.65 -16.48
N VAL A 76 15.03 4.31 -15.91
CA VAL A 76 14.51 2.95 -15.88
C VAL A 76 13.24 2.81 -16.71
N GLU A 77 13.08 1.65 -17.35
CA GLU A 77 11.85 1.26 -18.02
C GLU A 77 11.07 0.29 -17.12
N ASN A 78 9.73 0.28 -17.25
CA ASN A 78 8.92 -0.66 -16.50
C ASN A 78 8.88 -2.01 -17.23
N HIS A 79 9.53 -3.02 -16.65
CA HIS A 79 9.61 -4.35 -17.25
C HIS A 79 8.70 -5.42 -16.60
N LEU A 80 7.69 -5.03 -15.82
CA LEU A 80 6.66 -5.96 -15.38
C LEU A 80 5.73 -6.33 -16.55
N ALA A 81 6.31 -6.96 -17.56
CA ALA A 81 5.57 -7.41 -18.74
C ALA A 81 4.43 -8.35 -18.33
N GLY A 82 3.23 -8.09 -18.83
CA GLY A 82 2.03 -8.90 -18.57
C GLY A 82 1.37 -8.66 -17.20
N ALA A 83 1.85 -7.71 -16.41
CA ALA A 83 1.15 -7.30 -15.20
C ALA A 83 -0.05 -6.42 -15.56
N VAL A 84 -1.21 -6.73 -14.98
CA VAL A 84 -2.35 -5.80 -15.00
C VAL A 84 -2.04 -4.68 -14.02
N GLU A 85 -1.97 -3.45 -14.51
CA GLU A 85 -1.74 -2.29 -13.65
C GLU A 85 -2.93 -2.07 -12.72
N ALA A 86 -2.64 -1.91 -11.43
CA ALA A 86 -3.66 -1.52 -10.48
C ALA A 86 -4.14 -0.09 -10.81
N PRO A 87 -5.43 0.22 -10.64
CA PRO A 87 -5.98 1.51 -11.09
C PRO A 87 -5.23 2.73 -10.55
N TRP A 88 -4.86 2.74 -9.27
CA TRP A 88 -4.31 3.91 -8.56
C TRP A 88 -2.96 3.61 -7.91
N MET A 89 -2.29 2.55 -8.30
CA MET A 89 -0.95 2.18 -7.82
C MET A 89 -0.04 1.91 -8.99
N ARG A 90 1.25 2.25 -8.83
CA ARG A 90 2.30 1.90 -9.79
C ARG A 90 3.48 1.29 -9.06
N MET A 91 4.08 0.30 -9.69
CA MET A 91 5.38 -0.23 -9.29
C MET A 91 6.43 0.32 -10.23
N ILE A 92 7.42 0.99 -9.68
CA ILE A 92 8.54 1.56 -10.44
C ILE A 92 9.80 0.83 -10.03
N GLN A 93 10.52 0.28 -11.02
CA GLN A 93 11.77 -0.41 -10.78
C GLN A 93 12.81 0.54 -10.21
N LEU A 94 13.52 0.09 -9.18
CA LEU A 94 14.68 0.80 -8.66
C LEU A 94 15.88 0.61 -9.58
N PRO A 95 16.73 1.63 -9.75
CA PRO A 95 17.92 1.54 -10.59
C PRO A 95 19.06 0.79 -9.87
N THR A 96 18.81 -0.45 -9.47
CA THR A 96 19.78 -1.33 -8.82
C THR A 96 20.29 -2.37 -9.79
N THR A 97 21.55 -2.77 -9.65
CA THR A 97 22.18 -3.81 -10.49
C THR A 97 21.84 -5.23 -10.03
N ALA A 98 21.36 -5.38 -8.80
CA ALA A 98 20.93 -6.63 -8.20
C ALA A 98 19.69 -6.39 -7.33
N PRO A 99 18.86 -7.43 -7.10
CA PRO A 99 17.73 -7.32 -6.19
C PRO A 99 18.20 -7.01 -4.77
N LEU A 100 17.45 -6.14 -4.09
CA LEU A 100 17.71 -5.80 -2.69
C LEU A 100 17.30 -6.94 -1.77
N GLU A 101 18.15 -7.24 -0.83
CA GLU A 101 17.86 -8.15 0.27
C GLU A 101 16.92 -7.50 1.30
N LYS A 102 16.27 -8.32 2.13
CA LYS A 102 15.31 -7.82 3.13
C LYS A 102 15.92 -6.74 4.04
N SER A 103 17.11 -6.94 4.55
CA SER A 103 17.80 -5.97 5.41
C SER A 103 18.10 -4.64 4.74
N GLN A 104 18.39 -4.66 3.44
CA GLN A 104 18.59 -3.46 2.62
C GLN A 104 17.26 -2.71 2.41
N ILE A 105 16.17 -3.46 2.19
CA ILE A 105 14.82 -2.89 2.09
C ILE A 105 14.42 -2.23 3.42
N ASP A 106 14.60 -2.92 4.55
CA ASP A 106 14.26 -2.38 5.87
C ASP A 106 15.04 -1.08 6.16
N SER A 107 16.35 -1.06 5.86
CA SER A 107 17.17 0.15 5.97
C SER A 107 16.73 1.26 5.02
N LEU A 108 16.33 0.92 3.78
CA LEU A 108 15.87 1.90 2.81
C LEU A 108 14.55 2.56 3.23
N ILE A 109 13.61 1.79 3.81
CA ILE A 109 12.36 2.31 4.37
C ILE A 109 12.66 3.34 5.46
N GLU A 110 13.53 2.98 6.43
CA GLU A 110 13.89 3.87 7.52
C GLU A 110 14.53 5.16 7.02
N ARG A 111 15.49 5.05 6.10
CA ARG A 111 16.19 6.20 5.51
C ARG A 111 15.23 7.09 4.68
N CYS A 112 14.31 6.53 3.92
CA CYS A 112 13.30 7.32 3.23
C CYS A 112 12.44 8.14 4.20
N GLY A 113 12.04 7.54 5.33
CA GLY A 113 11.30 8.26 6.36
C GLY A 113 12.09 9.43 6.95
N ILE A 114 13.36 9.21 7.26
CA ILE A 114 14.23 10.22 7.90
C ILE A 114 14.71 11.30 6.91
N GLU A 115 15.22 10.88 5.74
CA GLU A 115 15.94 11.79 4.82
C GLU A 115 15.01 12.43 3.78
N LEU A 116 13.90 11.77 3.41
CA LEU A 116 12.96 12.24 2.38
C LEU A 116 11.58 12.60 2.96
N SER A 117 11.34 12.36 4.24
CA SER A 117 10.00 12.48 4.87
C SER A 117 8.93 11.70 4.12
N ALA A 118 9.29 10.53 3.60
CA ALA A 118 8.44 9.70 2.75
C ALA A 118 8.35 8.27 3.26
N GLU A 119 7.13 7.78 3.48
CA GLU A 119 6.88 6.37 3.73
C GLU A 119 6.68 5.64 2.41
N CYS A 120 7.58 4.69 2.13
CA CYS A 120 7.61 3.95 0.87
C CYS A 120 7.47 2.46 1.11
N ALA A 121 6.74 1.80 0.21
CA ALA A 121 6.69 0.34 0.16
C ALA A 121 7.67 -0.17 -0.91
N PHE A 122 8.65 -0.94 -0.49
CA PHE A 122 9.61 -1.59 -1.39
C PHE A 122 9.38 -3.08 -1.42
N MET A 123 9.66 -3.69 -2.57
CA MET A 123 9.52 -5.14 -2.74
C MET A 123 10.44 -5.65 -3.84
N THR A 124 10.86 -6.91 -3.71
CA THR A 124 11.59 -7.63 -4.76
C THR A 124 10.66 -8.62 -5.45
N VAL A 125 10.54 -8.52 -6.76
CA VAL A 125 9.69 -9.37 -7.59
C VAL A 125 10.48 -9.79 -8.82
N ARG A 126 10.52 -11.10 -9.11
CA ARG A 126 11.20 -11.66 -10.30
C ARG A 126 12.63 -11.15 -10.48
N GLY A 127 13.38 -11.02 -9.38
CA GLY A 127 14.78 -10.63 -9.42
C GLY A 127 15.04 -9.13 -9.59
N ASN A 128 14.03 -8.29 -9.53
CA ASN A 128 14.17 -6.83 -9.54
C ASN A 128 13.52 -6.22 -8.32
N SER A 129 14.04 -5.10 -7.86
CA SER A 129 13.48 -4.33 -6.74
C SER A 129 12.66 -3.16 -7.23
N TYR A 130 11.57 -2.88 -6.55
CA TYR A 130 10.58 -1.87 -6.92
C TYR A 130 10.21 -1.01 -5.72
N VAL A 131 9.87 0.23 -5.98
CA VAL A 131 9.03 1.04 -5.09
C VAL A 131 7.59 0.99 -5.61
N ARG A 132 6.64 0.83 -4.67
CA ARG A 132 5.22 0.96 -4.96
C ARG A 132 4.74 2.33 -4.51
N ILE A 133 4.13 3.08 -5.41
CA ILE A 133 3.42 4.31 -5.08
C ILE A 133 1.91 4.07 -5.17
N SER A 134 1.16 4.85 -4.40
CA SER A 134 -0.31 4.87 -4.42
C SER A 134 -0.76 6.32 -4.57
N ALA A 135 -1.83 6.54 -5.29
CA ALA A 135 -2.43 7.86 -5.49
C ALA A 135 -3.85 7.89 -4.94
N HIS A 136 -4.24 9.04 -4.41
CA HIS A 136 -5.57 9.31 -3.90
C HIS A 136 -5.97 10.77 -4.19
N MET A 137 -7.26 11.11 -4.03
CA MET A 137 -7.82 12.43 -4.33
C MET A 137 -7.14 13.61 -3.64
N TYR A 138 -6.38 13.36 -2.59
CA TYR A 138 -5.60 14.38 -1.86
C TYR A 138 -4.13 14.43 -2.26
N ASN A 139 -3.70 13.65 -3.24
CA ASN A 139 -2.32 13.64 -3.70
C ASN A 139 -2.15 14.42 -5.01
N GLU A 140 -0.99 15.08 -5.12
CA GLU A 140 -0.52 15.76 -6.32
C GLU A 140 0.86 15.21 -6.71
N VAL A 141 1.22 15.31 -8.00
CA VAL A 141 2.46 14.74 -8.54
C VAL A 141 3.72 15.31 -7.87
N ASP A 142 3.73 16.60 -7.56
CA ASP A 142 4.86 17.31 -6.94
C ASP A 142 5.22 16.79 -5.55
N GLN A 143 4.25 16.26 -4.79
CA GLN A 143 4.49 15.65 -3.49
C GLN A 143 5.43 14.43 -3.56
N TYR A 144 5.53 13.81 -4.73
CA TYR A 144 6.38 12.63 -4.95
C TYR A 144 7.79 12.97 -5.46
N GLU A 145 8.10 14.24 -5.72
CA GLU A 145 9.43 14.65 -6.23
C GLU A 145 10.56 14.26 -5.28
N ALA A 146 10.31 14.27 -3.96
CA ALA A 146 11.27 13.83 -2.96
C ALA A 146 11.77 12.38 -3.22
N LEU A 147 10.93 11.53 -3.82
CA LEU A 147 11.28 10.13 -4.12
C LEU A 147 12.39 10.00 -5.17
N ILE A 148 12.65 11.04 -5.98
CA ILE A 148 13.80 11.07 -6.89
C ILE A 148 15.10 10.82 -6.09
N GLY A 149 15.14 11.32 -4.86
CA GLY A 149 16.27 11.16 -3.94
C GLY A 149 16.55 9.71 -3.49
N ILE A 150 15.67 8.76 -3.73
CA ILE A 150 15.87 7.35 -3.37
C ILE A 150 17.18 6.81 -3.93
N THR A 151 17.59 7.23 -5.11
CA THR A 151 18.86 6.78 -5.74
C THR A 151 20.10 7.07 -4.88
N ARG A 152 20.08 8.10 -4.04
CA ARG A 152 21.17 8.43 -3.11
C ARG A 152 21.17 7.55 -1.86
N LEU A 153 20.07 6.86 -1.62
CA LEU A 153 19.84 6.00 -0.46
C LEU A 153 20.06 4.51 -0.78
N LEU A 154 20.19 4.17 -2.06
CA LEU A 154 20.47 2.80 -2.49
C LEU A 154 21.86 2.36 -2.04
N PRO A 155 22.06 1.05 -1.73
CA PRO A 155 23.37 0.52 -1.34
C PRO A 155 24.40 0.56 -2.49
#